data_7e4888e8844d59a529081fb8747e4674
#
_entry.id   7e4888e8844d59a529081fb8747e4674
#
_cell.length_a   1.000
_cell.length_b   1.000
_cell.length_c   1.000
_cell.angle_alpha   90.00
_cell.angle_beta   90.00
_cell.angle_gamma   90.00
#
_symmetry.space_group_name_H-M   'P 1'
#
loop_
_entity.id
_entity.type
_entity.pdbx_description
1 polymer ?
#
loop_
_entity_poly.entity_id
_entity_poly.type
_entity_poly.pdbx_seq_one_letter_code
_entity_poly.pdbx_strand_id
1 'polypeptide(L)'
;KVKSLDELKAKDGAKIAIPNDVTNQGRALLTLELAGLIEVDDAKGILASVSDVTKNEKNIKFEEVDASQTARSLKDVDAAVINGNYAADANLTVKDALFVDATDKAKLKDEYKNIIAVKESEKDNKLYKKVVEIFQSDEIAKKIEELSKNSKIPMW
;
A
#
# COMPACT_ATOMS: atom_id res chain seq x y z
N LYS A 1 8.64 2.83 20.92
CA LYS A 1 7.94 2.78 19.63
C LYS A 1 7.64 4.20 19.19
N VAL A 2 7.87 4.50 17.92
CA VAL A 2 7.57 5.83 17.35
C VAL A 2 6.05 6.08 17.36
N LYS A 3 5.67 7.34 17.58
CA LYS A 3 4.26 7.75 17.68
C LYS A 3 3.84 8.73 16.59
N SER A 4 4.81 9.21 15.80
CA SER A 4 4.56 10.12 14.69
C SER A 4 5.54 9.86 13.55
N LEU A 5 5.18 10.36 12.35
CA LEU A 5 6.08 10.31 11.20
C LEU A 5 7.37 11.11 11.46
N ASP A 6 7.27 12.24 12.17
CA ASP A 6 8.43 13.09 12.51
C ASP A 6 9.40 12.36 13.45
N GLU A 7 8.88 11.62 14.44
CA GLU A 7 9.72 10.77 15.29
C GLU A 7 10.43 9.69 14.48
N LEU A 8 9.73 9.07 13.51
CA LEU A 8 10.32 8.06 12.64
C LEU A 8 11.43 8.66 11.76
N LYS A 9 11.19 9.85 11.18
CA LYS A 9 12.19 10.61 10.39
C LYS A 9 13.41 11.01 11.20
N ALA A 10 13.23 11.30 12.48
CA ALA A 10 14.34 11.68 13.37
C ALA A 10 15.19 10.50 13.82
N LYS A 11 14.65 9.27 13.77
CA LYS A 11 15.28 8.08 14.33
C LYS A 11 16.33 7.51 13.37
N ASP A 12 17.60 7.49 13.79
CA ASP A 12 18.65 6.77 13.08
C ASP A 12 18.56 5.25 13.32
N GLY A 13 18.80 4.46 12.29
CA GLY A 13 18.76 3.00 12.34
C GLY A 13 17.36 2.41 12.63
N ALA A 14 16.28 3.13 12.32
CA ALA A 14 14.93 2.63 12.51
C ALA A 14 14.73 1.28 11.77
N LYS A 15 14.09 0.32 12.42
CA LYS A 15 13.68 -0.94 11.79
C LYS A 15 12.28 -0.80 11.22
N ILE A 16 12.10 -1.09 9.93
CA ILE A 16 10.81 -1.03 9.25
C ILE A 16 10.52 -2.36 8.57
N ALA A 17 9.42 -3.03 8.95
CA ALA A 17 8.96 -4.21 8.25
C ALA A 17 8.25 -3.84 6.94
N ILE A 18 8.59 -4.55 5.86
CA ILE A 18 8.01 -4.38 4.53
C ILE A 18 7.67 -5.75 3.93
N PRO A 19 6.68 -5.83 3.01
CA PRO A 19 6.42 -7.06 2.26
C PRO A 19 7.62 -7.53 1.45
N ASN A 20 7.77 -8.84 1.30
CA ASN A 20 8.87 -9.45 0.54
C ASN A 20 8.47 -9.89 -0.88
N ASP A 21 7.22 -9.81 -1.26
CA ASP A 21 6.79 -10.05 -2.64
C ASP A 21 7.00 -8.82 -3.51
N VAL A 22 7.32 -9.04 -4.79
CA VAL A 22 7.84 -8.01 -5.72
C VAL A 22 6.99 -6.74 -5.75
N THR A 23 5.67 -6.86 -5.96
CA THR A 23 4.81 -5.70 -6.17
C THR A 23 4.48 -4.96 -4.86
N ASN A 24 4.24 -5.70 -3.78
CA ASN A 24 3.98 -5.07 -2.48
C ASN A 24 5.27 -4.49 -1.88
N GLN A 25 6.44 -5.09 -2.12
CA GLN A 25 7.73 -4.51 -1.72
C GLN A 25 7.99 -3.18 -2.42
N GLY A 26 7.85 -3.15 -3.75
CA GLY A 26 8.04 -1.92 -4.53
C GLY A 26 7.08 -0.83 -4.06
N ARG A 27 5.79 -1.15 -3.85
CA ARG A 27 4.82 -0.20 -3.29
C ARG A 27 5.22 0.29 -1.89
N ALA A 28 5.71 -0.61 -1.04
CA ALA A 28 6.16 -0.23 0.30
C ALA A 28 7.32 0.77 0.26
N LEU A 29 8.30 0.53 -0.61
CA LEU A 29 9.43 1.44 -0.78
C LEU A 29 8.98 2.81 -1.32
N LEU A 30 8.10 2.84 -2.33
CA LEU A 30 7.51 4.08 -2.84
C LEU A 30 6.67 4.82 -1.78
N THR A 31 5.99 4.08 -0.88
CA THR A 31 5.27 4.68 0.25
C THR A 31 6.24 5.35 1.22
N LEU A 32 7.37 4.74 1.53
CA LEU A 32 8.41 5.32 2.39
C LEU A 32 9.08 6.52 1.74
N GLU A 33 9.26 6.51 0.42
CA GLU A 33 9.74 7.66 -0.35
C GLU A 33 8.75 8.82 -0.30
N LEU A 34 7.46 8.57 -0.56
CA LEU A 34 6.40 9.60 -0.41
C LEU A 34 6.33 10.17 1.00
N ALA A 35 6.61 9.35 2.00
CA ALA A 35 6.71 9.80 3.39
C ALA A 35 8.00 10.60 3.66
N GLY A 36 8.94 10.69 2.72
CA GLY A 36 10.21 11.40 2.85
C GLY A 36 11.21 10.73 3.78
N LEU A 37 11.26 9.41 3.78
CA LEU A 37 12.15 8.58 4.59
C LEU A 37 13.37 8.07 3.80
N ILE A 38 13.19 7.80 2.51
CA ILE A 38 14.19 7.27 1.58
C ILE A 38 13.99 7.88 0.20
N GLU A 39 14.93 7.63 -0.72
CA GLU A 39 14.75 7.82 -2.17
C GLU A 39 14.99 6.48 -2.88
N VAL A 40 14.21 6.21 -3.93
CA VAL A 40 14.25 4.97 -4.71
C VAL A 40 14.58 5.30 -6.17
N ASP A 41 15.18 4.37 -6.91
CA ASP A 41 15.40 4.54 -8.35
C ASP A 41 14.06 4.63 -9.10
N ASP A 42 13.72 5.81 -9.60
CA ASP A 42 12.48 6.11 -10.34
C ASP A 42 12.25 5.16 -11.54
N ALA A 43 13.35 4.66 -12.16
CA ALA A 43 13.24 3.77 -13.32
C ALA A 43 12.64 2.39 -12.96
N LYS A 44 12.63 2.02 -11.69
CA LYS A 44 12.11 0.73 -11.18
C LYS A 44 10.60 0.77 -10.89
N GLY A 45 10.09 1.92 -10.49
CA GLY A 45 8.67 2.08 -10.14
C GLY A 45 8.20 1.02 -9.14
N ILE A 46 7.07 0.38 -9.44
CA ILE A 46 6.47 -0.67 -8.58
C ILE A 46 7.32 -1.96 -8.49
N LEU A 47 8.33 -2.12 -9.32
CA LEU A 47 9.24 -3.27 -9.31
C LEU A 47 10.51 -3.02 -8.49
N ALA A 48 10.60 -1.88 -7.79
CA ALA A 48 11.73 -1.57 -6.93
C ALA A 48 11.87 -2.59 -5.79
N SER A 49 13.11 -2.91 -5.49
CA SER A 49 13.54 -3.74 -4.36
C SER A 49 14.40 -2.92 -3.39
N VAL A 50 14.73 -3.47 -2.24
CA VAL A 50 15.60 -2.82 -1.26
C VAL A 50 16.96 -2.41 -1.87
N SER A 51 17.46 -3.16 -2.86
CA SER A 51 18.72 -2.83 -3.57
C SER A 51 18.62 -1.60 -4.48
N ASP A 52 17.40 -1.16 -4.81
CA ASP A 52 17.15 0.01 -5.64
C ASP A 52 16.92 1.30 -4.80
N VAL A 53 17.11 1.23 -3.48
CA VAL A 53 17.12 2.41 -2.59
C VAL A 53 18.39 3.21 -2.84
N THR A 54 18.24 4.41 -3.38
CA THR A 54 19.36 5.29 -3.76
C THR A 54 19.81 6.22 -2.63
N LYS A 55 18.90 6.51 -1.67
CA LYS A 55 19.20 7.35 -0.52
C LYS A 55 18.53 6.82 0.75
N ASN A 56 19.31 6.67 1.80
CA ASN A 56 18.89 6.19 3.11
C ASN A 56 19.70 6.88 4.21
N GLU A 57 19.47 8.20 4.39
CA GLU A 57 20.27 9.05 5.29
C GLU A 57 20.15 8.66 6.77
N LYS A 58 19.07 7.99 7.14
CA LYS A 58 18.80 7.55 8.52
C LYS A 58 19.12 6.10 8.77
N ASN A 59 19.86 5.45 7.88
CA ASN A 59 20.27 4.06 8.02
C ASN A 59 19.12 3.11 8.37
N ILE A 60 17.95 3.34 7.77
CA ILE A 60 16.75 2.51 7.97
C ILE A 60 17.08 1.06 7.61
N LYS A 61 16.70 0.14 8.48
CA LYS A 61 16.87 -1.30 8.31
C LYS A 61 15.54 -1.91 7.90
N PHE A 62 15.52 -2.50 6.70
CA PHE A 62 14.32 -3.17 6.21
C PHE A 62 14.27 -4.61 6.74
N GLU A 63 13.10 -4.98 7.27
CA GLU A 63 12.77 -6.35 7.64
C GLU A 63 11.76 -6.89 6.64
N GLU A 64 12.24 -7.68 5.69
CA GLU A 64 11.45 -8.23 4.59
C GLU A 64 10.70 -9.48 5.09
N VAL A 65 9.37 -9.39 5.16
CA VAL A 65 8.50 -10.45 5.66
C VAL A 65 7.33 -10.70 4.70
N ASP A 66 6.65 -11.83 4.84
CA ASP A 66 5.38 -12.04 4.13
C ASP A 66 4.40 -10.90 4.42
N ALA A 67 3.68 -10.42 3.40
CA ALA A 67 2.75 -9.29 3.54
C ALA A 67 1.73 -9.50 4.67
N SER A 68 1.27 -10.73 4.87
CA SER A 68 0.34 -11.10 5.96
C SER A 68 0.96 -11.01 7.36
N GLN A 69 2.29 -10.96 7.47
CA GLN A 69 3.01 -10.89 8.75
C GLN A 69 3.41 -9.46 9.13
N THR A 70 3.33 -8.50 8.21
CA THR A 70 3.76 -7.11 8.45
C THR A 70 3.09 -6.47 9.65
N ALA A 71 1.77 -6.66 9.83
CA ALA A 71 1.05 -6.14 10.99
C ALA A 71 1.52 -6.79 12.32
N ARG A 72 1.84 -8.07 12.29
CA ARG A 72 2.34 -8.80 13.47
C ARG A 72 3.75 -8.35 13.86
N SER A 73 4.58 -8.00 12.87
CA SER A 73 5.96 -7.51 13.10
C SER A 73 6.03 -6.18 13.86
N LEU A 74 4.92 -5.41 13.93
CA LEU A 74 4.86 -4.13 14.67
C LEU A 74 5.30 -4.22 16.15
N LYS A 75 5.27 -5.39 16.78
CA LYS A 75 5.77 -5.57 18.14
C LYS A 75 7.30 -5.61 18.23
N ASP A 76 7.98 -5.94 17.14
CA ASP A 76 9.42 -6.21 17.09
C ASP A 76 10.19 -5.13 16.30
N VAL A 77 9.47 -4.27 15.56
CA VAL A 77 10.03 -3.19 14.74
C VAL A 77 9.50 -1.80 15.16
N ASP A 78 10.07 -0.75 14.60
CA ASP A 78 9.66 0.65 14.88
C ASP A 78 8.43 1.07 14.10
N ALA A 79 8.34 0.61 12.83
CA ALA A 79 7.21 0.80 11.94
C ALA A 79 7.06 -0.38 10.98
N ALA A 80 5.92 -0.47 10.31
CA ALA A 80 5.70 -1.45 9.23
C ALA A 80 4.86 -0.83 8.11
N VAL A 81 5.16 -1.18 6.87
CA VAL A 81 4.25 -0.89 5.75
C VAL A 81 3.30 -2.05 5.59
N ILE A 82 2.01 -1.77 5.75
CA ILE A 82 0.97 -2.80 5.86
C ILE A 82 -0.08 -2.55 4.79
N ASN A 83 -0.35 -3.54 3.95
CA ASN A 83 -1.44 -3.46 2.98
C ASN A 83 -2.81 -3.37 3.68
N GLY A 84 -3.73 -2.59 3.13
CA GLY A 84 -5.00 -2.24 3.77
C GLY A 84 -5.86 -3.44 4.22
N ASN A 85 -5.85 -4.56 3.47
CA ASN A 85 -6.54 -5.80 3.88
C ASN A 85 -5.93 -6.40 5.14
N TYR A 86 -4.60 -6.51 5.23
CA TYR A 86 -3.91 -7.05 6.42
C TYR A 86 -3.98 -6.09 7.61
N ALA A 87 -4.03 -4.77 7.37
CA ALA A 87 -4.31 -3.80 8.42
C ALA A 87 -5.71 -4.01 9.01
N ALA A 88 -6.73 -4.18 8.16
CA ALA A 88 -8.11 -4.45 8.59
C ALA A 88 -8.23 -5.76 9.38
N ASP A 89 -7.56 -6.83 8.93
CA ASP A 89 -7.53 -8.14 9.61
C ASP A 89 -6.87 -8.03 11.00
N ALA A 90 -5.91 -7.13 11.15
CA ALA A 90 -5.26 -6.80 12.42
C ALA A 90 -6.03 -5.77 13.27
N ASN A 91 -7.24 -5.37 12.85
CA ASN A 91 -8.05 -4.31 13.45
C ASN A 91 -7.38 -2.93 13.49
N LEU A 92 -6.43 -2.67 12.57
CA LEU A 92 -5.83 -1.36 12.36
C LEU A 92 -6.67 -0.56 11.35
N THR A 93 -6.69 0.74 11.54
CA THR A 93 -7.42 1.68 10.67
C THR A 93 -6.48 2.76 10.15
N VAL A 94 -6.92 3.54 9.18
CA VAL A 94 -6.15 4.70 8.67
C VAL A 94 -5.83 5.72 9.76
N LYS A 95 -6.57 5.75 10.87
CA LYS A 95 -6.30 6.64 12.01
C LYS A 95 -5.09 6.19 12.86
N ASP A 96 -4.74 4.92 12.76
CA ASP A 96 -3.60 4.34 13.46
C ASP A 96 -2.30 4.48 12.65
N ALA A 97 -2.42 4.87 11.37
CA ALA A 97 -1.27 5.00 10.48
C ALA A 97 -0.51 6.31 10.70
N LEU A 98 0.82 6.25 10.66
CA LEU A 98 1.70 7.42 10.65
C LEU A 98 1.65 8.15 9.31
N PHE A 99 1.39 7.42 8.23
CA PHE A 99 1.31 7.89 6.85
C PHE A 99 0.44 6.94 6.03
N VAL A 100 -0.29 7.48 5.04
CA VAL A 100 -1.11 6.70 4.10
C VAL A 100 -0.81 7.16 2.69
N ASP A 101 -0.44 6.25 1.80
CA ASP A 101 -0.06 6.52 0.41
C ASP A 101 -1.23 6.92 -0.50
N ALA A 102 -2.45 6.61 -0.10
CA ALA A 102 -3.68 6.76 -0.88
C ALA A 102 -4.63 7.82 -0.29
N THR A 103 -4.13 9.01 0.03
CA THR A 103 -4.95 10.10 0.61
C THR A 103 -5.68 10.94 -0.44
N ASP A 104 -5.23 10.93 -1.69
CA ASP A 104 -5.78 11.74 -2.78
C ASP A 104 -6.03 10.88 -4.02
N LYS A 105 -7.30 10.68 -4.37
CA LYS A 105 -7.72 9.91 -5.57
C LYS A 105 -7.07 10.42 -6.85
N ALA A 106 -6.87 11.73 -6.98
CA ALA A 106 -6.31 12.34 -8.18
C ALA A 106 -4.82 12.06 -8.37
N LYS A 107 -4.13 11.67 -7.31
CA LYS A 107 -2.69 11.36 -7.30
C LYS A 107 -2.37 9.87 -7.28
N LEU A 108 -3.41 9.01 -7.20
CA LEU A 108 -3.21 7.57 -7.22
C LEU A 108 -2.67 7.12 -8.57
N LYS A 109 -1.50 6.51 -8.56
CA LYS A 109 -0.91 5.88 -9.75
C LYS A 109 -1.78 4.71 -10.22
N ASP A 110 -1.82 4.47 -11.52
CA ASP A 110 -2.62 3.39 -12.11
C ASP A 110 -2.21 2.00 -11.58
N GLU A 111 -0.93 1.82 -11.25
CA GLU A 111 -0.40 0.57 -10.69
C GLU A 111 -1.02 0.18 -9.33
N TYR A 112 -1.64 1.13 -8.63
CA TYR A 112 -2.30 0.87 -7.34
C TYR A 112 -3.78 0.52 -7.48
N LYS A 113 -4.33 0.62 -8.70
CA LYS A 113 -5.73 0.36 -8.97
C LYS A 113 -5.97 -1.14 -9.20
N ASN A 114 -6.88 -1.72 -8.45
CA ASN A 114 -7.40 -3.05 -8.76
C ASN A 114 -8.35 -2.97 -9.94
N ILE A 115 -8.33 -3.97 -10.80
CA ILE A 115 -9.10 -4.02 -12.05
C ILE A 115 -9.91 -5.30 -12.15
N ILE A 116 -10.95 -5.29 -12.97
CA ILE A 116 -11.64 -6.49 -13.46
C ILE A 116 -11.01 -6.82 -14.81
N ALA A 117 -10.27 -7.92 -14.89
CA ALA A 117 -9.63 -8.37 -16.13
C ALA A 117 -10.42 -9.50 -16.77
N VAL A 118 -10.52 -9.48 -18.09
CA VAL A 118 -11.11 -10.53 -18.93
C VAL A 118 -10.16 -10.87 -20.07
N LYS A 119 -10.35 -12.02 -20.72
CA LYS A 119 -9.61 -12.34 -21.96
C LYS A 119 -9.96 -11.32 -23.04
N GLU A 120 -8.98 -10.95 -23.88
CA GLU A 120 -9.18 -10.02 -25.00
C GLU A 120 -10.32 -10.44 -25.92
N SER A 121 -10.45 -11.75 -26.19
CA SER A 121 -11.55 -12.33 -26.98
C SER A 121 -12.92 -12.16 -26.33
N GLU A 122 -12.99 -11.87 -25.04
CA GLU A 122 -14.22 -11.74 -24.25
C GLU A 122 -14.53 -10.28 -23.84
N LYS A 123 -13.74 -9.32 -24.29
CA LYS A 123 -13.91 -7.91 -23.89
C LYS A 123 -15.28 -7.33 -24.24
N ASP A 124 -15.93 -7.86 -25.27
CA ASP A 124 -17.26 -7.44 -25.70
C ASP A 124 -18.42 -8.32 -25.21
N ASN A 125 -18.11 -9.27 -24.34
CA ASN A 125 -19.12 -10.15 -23.74
C ASN A 125 -20.09 -9.33 -22.88
N LYS A 126 -21.37 -9.39 -23.24
CA LYS A 126 -22.43 -8.61 -22.60
C LYS A 126 -22.61 -8.92 -21.11
N LEU A 127 -22.35 -10.19 -20.71
CA LEU A 127 -22.44 -10.60 -19.32
C LEU A 127 -21.35 -9.91 -18.49
N TYR A 128 -20.08 -9.91 -18.98
CA TYR A 128 -18.98 -9.28 -18.28
C TYR A 128 -19.15 -7.77 -18.20
N LYS A 129 -19.63 -7.12 -19.27
CA LYS A 129 -19.98 -5.68 -19.23
C LYS A 129 -21.03 -5.41 -18.17
N LYS A 130 -22.05 -6.27 -18.05
CA LYS A 130 -23.08 -6.13 -17.01
C LYS A 130 -22.54 -6.33 -15.60
N VAL A 131 -21.61 -7.26 -15.39
CA VAL A 131 -20.91 -7.45 -14.12
C VAL A 131 -20.15 -6.17 -13.73
N VAL A 132 -19.41 -5.57 -14.66
CA VAL A 132 -18.68 -4.31 -14.43
C VAL A 132 -19.65 -3.17 -14.08
N GLU A 133 -20.72 -3.01 -14.83
CA GLU A 133 -21.76 -1.98 -14.57
C GLU A 133 -22.34 -2.11 -13.15
N ILE A 134 -22.69 -3.32 -12.74
CA ILE A 134 -23.22 -3.58 -11.39
C ILE A 134 -22.15 -3.31 -10.34
N PHE A 135 -20.92 -3.78 -10.56
CA PHE A 135 -19.83 -3.60 -9.61
C PHE A 135 -19.48 -2.12 -9.42
N GLN A 136 -19.55 -1.32 -10.49
CA GLN A 136 -19.24 0.11 -10.47
C GLN A 136 -20.46 1.00 -10.12
N SER A 137 -21.45 0.44 -9.46
CA SER A 137 -22.61 1.21 -8.98
C SER A 137 -22.29 1.95 -7.67
N ASP A 138 -23.06 3.03 -7.40
CA ASP A 138 -22.97 3.79 -6.15
C ASP A 138 -23.27 2.93 -4.91
N GLU A 139 -24.15 1.93 -5.05
CA GLU A 139 -24.48 1.00 -3.97
C GLU A 139 -23.25 0.17 -3.57
N ILE A 140 -22.55 -0.38 -4.56
CA ILE A 140 -21.32 -1.17 -4.32
C ILE A 140 -20.20 -0.26 -3.82
N ALA A 141 -20.07 0.98 -4.33
CA ALA A 141 -19.09 1.94 -3.82
C ALA A 141 -19.25 2.17 -2.32
N LYS A 142 -20.46 2.48 -1.87
CA LYS A 142 -20.78 2.65 -0.44
C LYS A 142 -20.49 1.40 0.37
N LYS A 143 -20.78 0.21 -0.19
CA LYS A 143 -20.54 -1.06 0.48
C LYS A 143 -19.04 -1.37 0.62
N ILE A 144 -18.23 -1.03 -0.38
CA ILE A 144 -16.78 -1.13 -0.32
C ILE A 144 -16.21 -0.24 0.79
N GLU A 145 -16.63 1.02 0.85
CA GLU A 145 -16.18 1.97 1.87
C GLU A 145 -16.57 1.49 3.28
N GLU A 146 -17.81 1.05 3.47
CA GLU A 146 -18.32 0.51 4.74
C GLU A 146 -17.51 -0.72 5.19
N LEU A 147 -17.42 -1.75 4.34
CA LEU A 147 -16.78 -3.03 4.70
C LEU A 147 -15.27 -2.90 4.89
N SER A 148 -14.63 -2.02 4.11
CA SER A 148 -13.18 -1.78 4.21
C SER A 148 -12.81 -0.78 5.29
N LYS A 149 -13.78 -0.21 6.02
CA LYS A 149 -13.55 0.88 6.98
C LYS A 149 -12.77 2.05 6.35
N ASN A 150 -13.11 2.39 5.11
CA ASN A 150 -12.47 3.41 4.27
C ASN A 150 -11.00 3.14 3.91
N SER A 151 -10.52 1.90 4.02
CA SER A 151 -9.18 1.52 3.55
C SER A 151 -9.10 1.22 2.05
N LYS A 152 -10.26 1.10 1.38
CA LYS A 152 -10.37 0.94 -0.08
C LYS A 152 -11.20 2.07 -0.66
N ILE A 153 -10.74 2.61 -1.78
CA ILE A 153 -11.35 3.77 -2.43
C ILE A 153 -11.90 3.34 -3.79
N PRO A 154 -13.23 3.40 -4.03
CA PRO A 154 -13.79 3.21 -5.37
C PRO A 154 -13.23 4.25 -6.35
N MET A 155 -12.79 3.80 -7.55
CA MET A 155 -12.08 4.62 -8.53
C MET A 155 -12.88 4.85 -9.83
N TRP A 156 -14.18 4.61 -9.84
CA TRP A 156 -15.13 4.95 -10.91
C TRP A 156 -16.00 6.14 -10.54
#